data_76923460d2d14862e9b9f76f4b2ad0a5
#
_entry.id   76923460d2d14862e9b9f76f4b2ad0a5
#
_cell.length_a   1.000
_cell.length_b   1.000
_cell.length_c   1.000
_cell.angle_alpha   90.00
_cell.angle_beta   90.00
_cell.angle_gamma   90.00
#
_symmetry.space_group_name_H-M   'P 1'
#
loop_
_entity.id
_entity.type
_entity.pdbx_description
1 polymer ?
#
loop_
_entity_poly.entity_id
_entity_poly.type
_entity_poly.pdbx_seq_one_letter_code
_entity_poly.pdbx_strand_id
1 'polypeptide(L)'
;MFPIIYSDEFLEHLTGREHPEKPERLSAVVSALKETAFSQQIEWRSPTSVNENSPLALVEEIHSPRYIRKVRDIANDGGGFLDTDTYVSPRSYDVGLLAVNAWLDGVKIVLETGKPAFVLSRPPGHHAEIDYGMGFCLFSNAAICAFHALKKPEVNRVAILDWDVHHGNGTQAIVENNPDIAYCSLHQYPCYPGTGKTSERGINNNVLNLPIPPNSDISTYQPAFEKEVFPFLSNFQPDLLIV
;
A
#
# COMPACT_ATOMS: atom_id res chain seq x y z
N MET A 1 -3.24 23.61 -2.72
CA MET A 1 -4.18 22.55 -3.14
C MET A 1 -3.69 21.23 -2.58
N PHE A 2 -4.57 20.26 -2.41
CA PHE A 2 -4.26 18.92 -1.91
C PHE A 2 -4.01 17.99 -3.10
N PRO A 3 -2.78 17.47 -3.31
CA PRO A 3 -2.46 16.63 -4.44
C PRO A 3 -3.07 15.24 -4.29
N ILE A 4 -3.78 14.80 -5.33
CA ILE A 4 -4.27 13.42 -5.49
C ILE A 4 -3.65 12.86 -6.76
N ILE A 5 -2.89 11.77 -6.63
CA ILE A 5 -2.26 11.09 -7.76
C ILE A 5 -3.19 10.00 -8.24
N TYR A 6 -3.60 10.06 -9.50
CA TYR A 6 -4.53 9.13 -10.13
C TYR A 6 -4.28 9.03 -11.63
N SER A 7 -4.54 7.87 -12.21
CA SER A 7 -4.62 7.64 -13.65
C SER A 7 -5.76 6.68 -13.99
N ASP A 8 -6.44 6.92 -15.09
CA ASP A 8 -7.44 5.98 -15.63
C ASP A 8 -6.82 4.62 -16.04
N GLU A 9 -5.49 4.57 -16.24
CA GLU A 9 -4.78 3.31 -16.48
C GLU A 9 -4.91 2.31 -15.32
N PHE A 10 -5.14 2.78 -14.08
CA PHE A 10 -5.43 1.87 -12.96
C PHE A 10 -6.70 1.04 -13.16
N LEU A 11 -7.61 1.50 -14.02
CA LEU A 11 -8.83 0.77 -14.37
C LEU A 11 -8.56 -0.43 -15.31
N GLU A 12 -7.37 -0.47 -15.95
CA GLU A 12 -6.98 -1.55 -16.85
C GLU A 12 -6.54 -2.84 -16.12
N HIS A 13 -6.35 -2.79 -14.80
CA HIS A 13 -6.24 -4.00 -13.98
C HIS A 13 -7.62 -4.63 -13.81
N LEU A 14 -7.95 -5.60 -14.69
CA LEU A 14 -9.28 -6.20 -14.79
C LEU A 14 -9.35 -7.48 -13.95
N THR A 15 -10.09 -7.44 -12.87
CA THR A 15 -10.25 -8.57 -11.92
C THR A 15 -11.54 -9.37 -12.13
N GLY A 16 -12.44 -8.86 -12.97
CA GLY A 16 -13.76 -9.45 -13.24
C GLY A 16 -14.89 -8.70 -12.52
N ARG A 17 -16.12 -8.84 -13.08
CA ARG A 17 -17.27 -8.03 -12.62
C ARG A 17 -17.71 -8.31 -11.18
N GLU A 18 -17.63 -9.56 -10.75
CA GLU A 18 -18.06 -9.98 -9.42
C GLU A 18 -16.93 -9.88 -8.37
N HIS A 19 -15.72 -9.50 -8.79
CA HIS A 19 -14.60 -9.39 -7.89
C HIS A 19 -14.76 -8.17 -6.95
N PRO A 20 -14.52 -8.29 -5.64
CA PRO A 20 -14.67 -7.18 -4.70
C PRO A 20 -13.66 -6.05 -4.97
N GLU A 21 -12.44 -6.38 -5.40
CA GLU A 21 -11.42 -5.44 -5.83
C GLU A 21 -11.54 -5.26 -7.36
N LYS A 22 -12.32 -4.30 -7.81
CA LYS A 22 -12.63 -4.05 -9.23
C LYS A 22 -12.46 -2.57 -9.61
N PRO A 23 -12.25 -2.27 -10.92
CA PRO A 23 -12.01 -0.89 -11.40
C PRO A 23 -13.03 0.14 -10.93
N GLU A 24 -14.28 -0.24 -10.83
CA GLU A 24 -15.38 0.66 -10.45
C GLU A 24 -15.22 1.28 -9.05
N ARG A 25 -14.42 0.65 -8.17
CA ARG A 25 -14.08 1.23 -6.86
C ARG A 25 -13.40 2.59 -7.01
N LEU A 26 -12.38 2.68 -7.90
CA LEU A 26 -11.70 3.96 -8.15
C LEU A 26 -12.61 4.97 -8.85
N SER A 27 -13.37 4.52 -9.84
CA SER A 27 -14.32 5.40 -10.56
C SER A 27 -15.32 6.04 -9.61
N ALA A 28 -15.85 5.27 -8.64
CA ALA A 28 -16.77 5.77 -7.64
C ALA A 28 -16.11 6.81 -6.72
N VAL A 29 -14.87 6.56 -6.26
CA VAL A 29 -14.13 7.52 -5.42
C VAL A 29 -13.81 8.79 -6.20
N VAL A 30 -13.35 8.68 -7.44
CA VAL A 30 -13.05 9.85 -8.30
C VAL A 30 -14.30 10.70 -8.52
N SER A 31 -15.45 10.07 -8.84
CA SER A 31 -16.71 10.81 -8.98
C SER A 31 -17.11 11.52 -7.71
N ALA A 32 -17.08 10.82 -6.58
CA ALA A 32 -17.42 11.40 -5.29
C ALA A 32 -16.52 12.60 -4.94
N LEU A 33 -15.20 12.48 -5.15
CA LEU A 33 -14.24 13.57 -4.89
C LEU A 33 -14.47 14.79 -5.78
N LYS A 34 -14.84 14.58 -7.05
CA LYS A 34 -15.17 15.68 -7.98
C LYS A 34 -16.45 16.44 -7.61
N GLU A 35 -17.37 15.79 -6.90
CA GLU A 35 -18.66 16.34 -6.47
C GLU A 35 -18.62 16.99 -5.07
N THR A 36 -17.52 16.83 -4.33
CA THR A 36 -17.41 17.40 -2.98
C THR A 36 -17.33 18.92 -2.97
N ALA A 37 -17.74 19.55 -1.86
CA ALA A 37 -17.62 20.99 -1.67
C ALA A 37 -16.16 21.51 -1.70
N PHE A 38 -15.18 20.64 -1.46
CA PHE A 38 -13.75 20.96 -1.50
C PHE A 38 -13.06 20.53 -2.80
N SER A 39 -13.81 20.11 -3.83
CA SER A 39 -13.25 19.67 -5.12
C SER A 39 -12.28 20.68 -5.75
N GLN A 40 -12.54 21.98 -5.56
CA GLN A 40 -11.65 23.06 -6.03
C GLN A 40 -10.32 23.17 -5.25
N GLN A 41 -10.18 22.47 -4.13
CA GLN A 41 -8.94 22.39 -3.34
C GLN A 41 -8.09 21.17 -3.73
N ILE A 42 -8.62 20.28 -4.56
CA ILE A 42 -7.94 19.09 -5.06
C ILE A 42 -7.10 19.46 -6.29
N GLU A 43 -5.86 19.00 -6.29
CA GLU A 43 -4.97 19.03 -7.44
C GLU A 43 -4.77 17.62 -7.95
N TRP A 44 -5.42 17.29 -9.06
CA TRP A 44 -5.26 15.99 -9.71
C TRP A 44 -3.92 15.94 -10.45
N ARG A 45 -3.11 14.90 -10.17
CA ARG A 45 -1.81 14.66 -10.79
C ARG A 45 -1.78 13.28 -11.40
N SER A 46 -1.21 13.15 -12.59
CA SER A 46 -0.88 11.84 -13.17
C SER A 46 0.39 11.30 -12.54
N PRO A 47 0.50 9.98 -12.34
CA PRO A 47 1.75 9.36 -11.91
C PRO A 47 2.81 9.45 -13.03
N THR A 48 4.08 9.41 -12.65
CA THR A 48 5.19 9.25 -13.57
C THR A 48 5.00 7.96 -14.39
N SER A 49 5.01 8.08 -15.71
CA SER A 49 4.83 6.93 -16.61
C SER A 49 5.95 5.90 -16.43
N VAL A 50 5.61 4.61 -16.52
CA VAL A 50 6.59 3.51 -16.46
C VAL A 50 7.60 3.59 -17.62
N ASN A 51 7.21 4.13 -18.77
CA ASN A 51 8.10 4.34 -19.91
C ASN A 51 9.10 5.48 -19.68
N GLU A 52 8.73 6.48 -18.91
CA GLU A 52 9.60 7.61 -18.54
C GLU A 52 10.57 7.22 -17.43
N ASN A 53 10.07 6.53 -16.40
CA ASN A 53 10.86 6.06 -15.28
C ASN A 53 10.30 4.73 -14.76
N SER A 54 10.98 3.63 -15.10
CA SER A 54 10.58 2.32 -14.64
C SER A 54 10.94 2.11 -13.16
N PRO A 55 9.99 1.76 -12.29
CA PRO A 55 10.28 1.49 -10.89
C PRO A 55 10.83 0.06 -10.66
N LEU A 56 11.08 -0.69 -11.72
CA LEU A 56 11.43 -2.12 -11.65
C LEU A 56 12.61 -2.38 -10.72
N ALA A 57 13.66 -1.56 -10.77
CA ALA A 57 14.82 -1.73 -9.90
C ALA A 57 14.46 -1.63 -8.40
N LEU A 58 13.50 -0.76 -8.04
CA LEU A 58 13.01 -0.65 -6.66
C LEU A 58 12.10 -1.81 -6.28
N VAL A 59 11.32 -2.31 -7.22
CA VAL A 59 10.51 -3.52 -7.03
C VAL A 59 11.41 -4.75 -6.81
N GLU A 60 12.53 -4.86 -7.55
CA GLU A 60 13.52 -5.94 -7.41
C GLU A 60 14.32 -5.91 -6.09
N GLU A 61 14.36 -4.79 -5.41
CA GLU A 61 14.94 -4.70 -4.05
C GLU A 61 14.05 -5.36 -2.99
N ILE A 62 12.76 -5.43 -3.23
CA ILE A 62 11.76 -5.92 -2.27
C ILE A 62 11.25 -7.31 -2.66
N HIS A 63 10.93 -7.51 -3.91
CA HIS A 63 10.39 -8.77 -4.43
C HIS A 63 11.46 -9.55 -5.19
N SER A 64 11.43 -10.88 -5.05
CA SER A 64 12.38 -11.69 -5.78
C SER A 64 12.20 -11.61 -7.30
N PRO A 65 13.30 -11.68 -8.06
CA PRO A 65 13.22 -11.68 -9.53
C PRO A 65 12.38 -12.82 -10.10
N ARG A 66 12.29 -13.95 -9.39
CA ARG A 66 11.43 -15.07 -9.77
C ARG A 66 9.96 -14.70 -9.70
N TYR A 67 9.55 -14.03 -8.60
CA TYR A 67 8.17 -13.62 -8.40
C TYR A 67 7.77 -12.55 -9.41
N ILE A 68 8.60 -11.53 -9.61
CA ILE A 68 8.36 -10.45 -10.58
C ILE A 68 8.17 -11.03 -11.99
N ARG A 69 9.03 -11.97 -12.39
CA ARG A 69 8.87 -12.68 -13.68
C ARG A 69 7.56 -13.46 -13.73
N LYS A 70 7.18 -14.16 -12.65
CA LYS A 70 5.92 -14.90 -12.60
C LYS A 70 4.72 -13.99 -12.86
N VAL A 71 4.66 -12.81 -12.23
CA VAL A 71 3.56 -11.83 -12.44
C VAL A 71 3.54 -11.36 -13.91
N ARG A 72 4.70 -11.02 -14.45
CA ARG A 72 4.83 -10.57 -15.84
C ARG A 72 4.45 -11.66 -16.85
N ASP A 73 4.91 -12.88 -16.64
CA ASP A 73 4.65 -13.99 -17.57
C ASP A 73 3.16 -14.37 -17.58
N ILE A 74 2.49 -14.40 -16.40
CA ILE A 74 1.03 -14.57 -16.31
C ILE A 74 0.30 -13.48 -17.10
N ALA A 75 0.71 -12.21 -16.98
CA ALA A 75 0.11 -11.11 -17.73
C ALA A 75 0.30 -11.29 -19.26
N ASN A 76 1.51 -11.66 -19.70
CA ASN A 76 1.84 -11.88 -21.11
C ASN A 76 1.11 -13.09 -21.71
N ASP A 77 0.85 -14.12 -20.90
CA ASP A 77 0.11 -15.34 -21.32
C ASP A 77 -1.43 -15.13 -21.37
N GLY A 78 -1.90 -13.90 -21.18
CA GLY A 78 -3.32 -13.55 -21.30
C GLY A 78 -4.07 -13.52 -19.97
N GLY A 79 -3.38 -13.68 -18.86
CA GLY A 79 -3.93 -13.59 -17.49
C GLY A 79 -4.00 -14.94 -16.77
N GLY A 80 -4.16 -14.86 -15.45
CA GLY A 80 -4.21 -16.05 -14.57
C GLY A 80 -4.23 -15.66 -13.11
N PHE A 81 -4.04 -16.63 -12.22
CA PHE A 81 -4.10 -16.44 -10.78
C PHE A 81 -2.72 -16.63 -10.13
N LEU A 82 -2.41 -15.81 -9.14
CA LEU A 82 -1.24 -15.98 -8.26
C LEU A 82 -1.56 -16.94 -7.12
N ASP A 83 -2.77 -16.83 -6.58
CA ASP A 83 -3.38 -17.69 -5.58
C ASP A 83 -4.85 -17.97 -5.94
N THR A 84 -5.72 -18.25 -4.95
CA THR A 84 -7.12 -18.62 -5.18
C THR A 84 -7.99 -17.48 -5.73
N ASP A 85 -7.63 -16.23 -5.44
CA ASP A 85 -8.47 -15.06 -5.76
C ASP A 85 -7.68 -13.82 -6.22
N THR A 86 -6.35 -13.89 -6.28
CA THR A 86 -5.49 -12.80 -6.79
C THR A 86 -5.27 -12.95 -8.28
N TYR A 87 -6.12 -12.30 -9.08
CA TYR A 87 -6.09 -12.37 -10.53
C TYR A 87 -5.10 -11.37 -11.14
N VAL A 88 -4.34 -11.83 -12.11
CA VAL A 88 -3.45 -11.02 -12.97
C VAL A 88 -4.06 -10.98 -14.36
N SER A 89 -4.52 -9.83 -14.83
CA SER A 89 -4.99 -9.60 -16.20
C SER A 89 -3.82 -9.19 -17.11
N PRO A 90 -3.97 -9.14 -18.43
CA PRO A 90 -2.88 -8.79 -19.36
C PRO A 90 -2.19 -7.45 -19.07
N ARG A 91 -2.92 -6.49 -18.50
CA ARG A 91 -2.36 -5.17 -18.15
C ARG A 91 -1.88 -5.07 -16.69
N SER A 92 -2.15 -6.08 -15.85
CA SER A 92 -1.92 -5.99 -14.39
C SER A 92 -0.46 -5.75 -14.01
N TYR A 93 0.49 -6.31 -14.77
CA TYR A 93 1.92 -6.09 -14.50
C TYR A 93 2.31 -4.63 -14.70
N ASP A 94 1.95 -4.04 -15.85
CA ASP A 94 2.27 -2.64 -16.16
C ASP A 94 1.54 -1.68 -15.21
N VAL A 95 0.28 -1.95 -14.92
CA VAL A 95 -0.53 -1.18 -13.97
C VAL A 95 0.03 -1.30 -12.55
N GLY A 96 0.53 -2.46 -12.16
CA GLY A 96 1.20 -2.66 -10.88
C GLY A 96 2.48 -1.82 -10.75
N LEU A 97 3.29 -1.75 -11.81
CA LEU A 97 4.46 -0.86 -11.85
C LEU A 97 4.05 0.63 -11.82
N LEU A 98 2.98 0.99 -12.53
CA LEU A 98 2.45 2.36 -12.49
C LEU A 98 1.93 2.74 -11.09
N ALA A 99 1.32 1.79 -10.38
CA ALA A 99 0.91 2.01 -8.99
C ALA A 99 2.11 2.29 -8.09
N VAL A 100 3.20 1.55 -8.25
CA VAL A 100 4.46 1.84 -7.53
C VAL A 100 4.95 3.26 -7.84
N ASN A 101 4.98 3.67 -9.11
CA ASN A 101 5.37 5.05 -9.46
C ASN A 101 4.47 6.10 -8.81
N ALA A 102 3.16 5.89 -8.81
CA ALA A 102 2.22 6.80 -8.15
C ALA A 102 2.56 6.99 -6.65
N TRP A 103 2.88 5.90 -5.96
CA TRP A 103 3.27 5.95 -4.56
C TRP A 103 4.62 6.64 -4.35
N LEU A 104 5.60 6.40 -5.22
CA LEU A 104 6.90 7.10 -5.20
C LEU A 104 6.72 8.60 -5.44
N ASP A 105 5.85 8.99 -6.37
CA ASP A 105 5.51 10.40 -6.62
C ASP A 105 4.84 11.04 -5.39
N GLY A 106 3.97 10.29 -4.70
CA GLY A 106 3.38 10.72 -3.43
C GLY A 106 4.44 11.00 -2.37
N VAL A 107 5.37 10.09 -2.17
CA VAL A 107 6.52 10.27 -1.26
C VAL A 107 7.34 11.51 -1.65
N LYS A 108 7.66 11.65 -2.93
CA LYS A 108 8.41 12.80 -3.45
C LYS A 108 7.71 14.12 -3.12
N ILE A 109 6.40 14.22 -3.38
CA ILE A 109 5.63 15.44 -3.08
C ILE A 109 5.68 15.78 -1.59
N VAL A 110 5.50 14.77 -0.73
CA VAL A 110 5.52 14.98 0.72
C VAL A 110 6.88 15.48 1.19
N LEU A 111 7.97 14.87 0.74
CA LEU A 111 9.32 15.26 1.13
C LEU A 111 9.71 16.65 0.60
N GLU A 112 9.32 16.99 -0.64
CA GLU A 112 9.61 18.29 -1.23
C GLU A 112 8.78 19.44 -0.64
N THR A 113 7.54 19.16 -0.21
CA THR A 113 6.60 20.22 0.16
C THR A 113 6.28 20.28 1.65
N GLY A 114 6.53 19.23 2.41
CA GLY A 114 6.09 19.05 3.79
C GLY A 114 4.56 18.93 3.93
N LYS A 115 3.83 18.72 2.83
CA LYS A 115 2.37 18.63 2.81
C LYS A 115 1.94 17.20 2.45
N PRO A 116 0.81 16.72 2.99
CA PRO A 116 0.31 15.39 2.66
C PRO A 116 -0.07 15.28 1.17
N ALA A 117 0.08 14.08 0.62
CA ALA A 117 -0.40 13.68 -0.69
C ALA A 117 -1.27 12.42 -0.56
N PHE A 118 -2.21 12.23 -1.48
CA PHE A 118 -3.04 11.04 -1.54
C PHE A 118 -2.81 10.30 -2.87
N VAL A 119 -2.63 8.98 -2.78
CA VAL A 119 -2.46 8.12 -3.96
C VAL A 119 -3.67 7.24 -4.10
N LEU A 120 -4.42 7.44 -5.18
CA LEU A 120 -5.60 6.66 -5.51
C LEU A 120 -5.26 5.68 -6.63
N SER A 121 -4.74 4.52 -6.27
CA SER A 121 -4.21 3.53 -7.21
C SER A 121 -4.74 2.12 -6.99
N ARG A 122 -4.59 1.27 -7.99
CA ARG A 122 -4.79 -0.17 -8.03
C ARG A 122 -3.65 -0.78 -8.85
N PRO A 123 -3.30 -2.07 -8.61
CA PRO A 123 -3.76 -2.99 -7.56
C PRO A 123 -3.27 -2.60 -6.16
N PRO A 124 -3.88 -3.17 -5.09
CA PRO A 124 -3.40 -3.02 -3.72
C PRO A 124 -2.06 -3.74 -3.51
N GLY A 125 -1.45 -3.58 -2.31
CA GLY A 125 -0.09 -4.07 -2.09
C GLY A 125 0.20 -4.73 -0.74
N HIS A 126 -0.59 -4.51 0.31
CA HIS A 126 -0.20 -4.85 1.68
C HIS A 126 -0.12 -6.36 1.99
N HIS A 127 -0.74 -7.21 1.17
CA HIS A 127 -0.63 -8.67 1.30
C HIS A 127 0.50 -9.27 0.45
N ALA A 128 1.11 -8.50 -0.48
CA ALA A 128 2.19 -9.02 -1.32
C ALA A 128 3.48 -9.21 -0.51
N GLU A 129 3.93 -10.45 -0.42
CA GLU A 129 5.18 -10.84 0.23
C GLU A 129 6.35 -10.83 -0.77
N ILE A 130 7.57 -11.13 -0.32
CA ILE A 130 8.79 -11.12 -1.16
C ILE A 130 8.64 -12.00 -2.41
N ASP A 131 8.06 -13.20 -2.24
CA ASP A 131 7.97 -14.25 -3.27
C ASP A 131 6.53 -14.60 -3.66
N TYR A 132 5.54 -13.95 -3.08
CA TYR A 132 4.16 -14.39 -3.18
C TYR A 132 3.17 -13.21 -3.19
N GLY A 133 2.28 -13.19 -4.19
CA GLY A 133 1.15 -12.27 -4.26
C GLY A 133 -0.12 -12.97 -3.82
N MET A 134 -0.88 -12.33 -2.95
CA MET A 134 -2.12 -12.83 -2.37
C MET A 134 -3.05 -11.68 -1.98
N GLY A 135 -4.30 -11.96 -1.64
CA GLY A 135 -5.24 -10.94 -1.17
C GLY A 135 -5.38 -9.78 -2.15
N PHE A 136 -5.43 -10.07 -3.46
CA PHE A 136 -5.52 -9.11 -4.56
C PHE A 136 -4.27 -8.25 -4.80
N CYS A 137 -3.22 -8.43 -3.99
CA CYS A 137 -2.00 -7.62 -4.00
C CYS A 137 -0.93 -8.20 -4.93
N LEU A 138 -0.32 -7.32 -5.74
CA LEU A 138 0.74 -7.72 -6.66
C LEU A 138 2.14 -7.30 -6.16
N PHE A 139 2.34 -6.03 -5.86
CA PHE A 139 3.60 -5.49 -5.33
C PHE A 139 3.33 -4.72 -4.04
N SER A 140 4.22 -4.83 -3.06
CA SER A 140 4.06 -4.16 -1.77
C SER A 140 4.41 -2.66 -1.87
N ASN A 141 3.46 -1.88 -2.39
CA ASN A 141 3.65 -0.45 -2.67
C ASN A 141 4.21 0.31 -1.45
N ALA A 142 3.62 0.11 -0.26
CA ALA A 142 4.01 0.79 0.97
C ALA A 142 5.45 0.42 1.39
N ALA A 143 5.81 -0.88 1.35
CA ALA A 143 7.16 -1.31 1.68
C ALA A 143 8.19 -0.77 0.69
N ILE A 144 7.93 -0.86 -0.63
CA ILE A 144 8.81 -0.31 -1.67
C ILE A 144 9.08 1.18 -1.41
N CYS A 145 8.02 1.94 -1.12
CA CYS A 145 8.15 3.37 -0.83
C CYS A 145 8.90 3.67 0.46
N ALA A 146 8.70 2.86 1.51
CA ALA A 146 9.42 3.03 2.77
C ALA A 146 10.93 2.82 2.58
N PHE A 147 11.33 1.73 1.92
CA PHE A 147 12.75 1.49 1.61
C PHE A 147 13.34 2.53 0.66
N HIS A 148 12.55 3.02 -0.32
CA HIS A 148 13.00 4.11 -1.18
C HIS A 148 13.20 5.41 -0.41
N ALA A 149 12.28 5.74 0.51
CA ALA A 149 12.35 6.96 1.31
C ALA A 149 13.60 6.96 2.22
N LEU A 150 13.96 5.83 2.83
CA LEU A 150 15.18 5.70 3.64
C LEU A 150 16.49 5.97 2.88
N LYS A 151 16.48 5.99 1.54
CA LYS A 151 17.64 6.37 0.74
C LYS A 151 17.80 7.90 0.61
N LYS A 152 16.83 8.67 1.06
CA LYS A 152 16.89 10.13 1.03
C LYS A 152 17.64 10.64 2.27
N PRO A 153 18.57 11.60 2.12
CA PRO A 153 19.40 12.06 3.25
C PRO A 153 18.60 12.68 4.39
N GLU A 154 17.41 13.18 4.11
CA GLU A 154 16.51 13.79 5.09
C GLU A 154 15.60 12.79 5.81
N VAL A 155 15.61 11.49 5.44
CA VAL A 155 14.74 10.45 6.01
C VAL A 155 15.56 9.40 6.71
N ASN A 156 15.45 9.32 8.04
CA ASN A 156 16.11 8.30 8.85
C ASN A 156 15.14 7.20 9.29
N ARG A 157 13.85 7.54 9.45
CA ARG A 157 12.83 6.61 9.92
C ARG A 157 11.52 6.81 9.19
N VAL A 158 10.89 5.69 8.79
CA VAL A 158 9.59 5.67 8.12
C VAL A 158 8.62 4.86 8.97
N ALA A 159 7.39 5.35 9.16
CA ALA A 159 6.32 4.55 9.72
C ALA A 159 5.27 4.25 8.66
N ILE A 160 4.71 3.03 8.70
CA ILE A 160 3.57 2.60 7.90
C ILE A 160 2.42 2.33 8.86
N LEU A 161 1.31 3.03 8.68
CA LEU A 161 0.05 2.82 9.40
C LEU A 161 -0.96 2.18 8.44
N ASP A 162 -1.25 0.93 8.66
CA ASP A 162 -2.20 0.13 7.89
C ASP A 162 -3.49 -0.03 8.70
N TRP A 163 -4.57 0.55 8.24
CA TRP A 163 -5.88 0.42 8.89
C TRP A 163 -6.91 -0.28 8.00
N ASP A 164 -6.42 -0.99 6.98
CA ASP A 164 -7.28 -1.93 6.27
C ASP A 164 -7.90 -2.92 7.26
N VAL A 165 -9.09 -3.44 6.93
CA VAL A 165 -9.78 -4.42 7.79
C VAL A 165 -9.00 -5.73 7.90
N HIS A 166 -8.13 -6.02 6.93
CA HIS A 166 -7.25 -7.19 6.93
C HIS A 166 -5.84 -6.81 7.39
N HIS A 167 -5.17 -7.75 8.06
CA HIS A 167 -3.76 -7.59 8.41
C HIS A 167 -2.87 -7.58 7.16
N GLY A 168 -2.05 -6.55 7.00
CA GLY A 168 -1.09 -6.44 5.89
C GLY A 168 0.15 -7.31 6.11
N ASN A 169 -0.03 -8.64 6.05
CA ASN A 169 1.03 -9.62 6.29
C ASN A 169 2.26 -9.44 5.39
N GLY A 170 2.06 -9.06 4.13
CA GLY A 170 3.15 -8.81 3.18
C GLY A 170 4.00 -7.62 3.58
N THR A 171 3.36 -6.50 3.91
CA THR A 171 4.09 -5.32 4.40
C THR A 171 4.88 -5.66 5.67
N GLN A 172 4.24 -6.30 6.67
CA GLN A 172 4.92 -6.70 7.90
C GLN A 172 6.13 -7.60 7.61
N ALA A 173 5.96 -8.68 6.86
CA ALA A 173 7.03 -9.64 6.57
C ALA A 173 8.25 -8.99 5.89
N ILE A 174 8.03 -7.96 5.09
CA ILE A 174 9.09 -7.24 4.39
C ILE A 174 9.84 -6.29 5.34
N VAL A 175 9.12 -5.59 6.25
CA VAL A 175 9.72 -4.49 7.03
C VAL A 175 10.10 -4.86 8.46
N GLU A 176 9.59 -5.96 9.03
CA GLU A 176 9.76 -6.30 10.45
C GLU A 176 11.22 -6.50 10.91
N ASN A 177 12.12 -6.76 9.97
CA ASN A 177 13.54 -6.92 10.23
C ASN A 177 14.36 -5.63 10.06
N ASN A 178 13.74 -4.52 9.65
CA ASN A 178 14.40 -3.24 9.48
C ASN A 178 14.09 -2.30 10.67
N PRO A 179 15.09 -1.92 11.50
CA PRO A 179 14.86 -1.06 12.67
C PRO A 179 14.39 0.35 12.31
N ASP A 180 14.62 0.81 11.10
CA ASP A 180 14.31 2.16 10.65
C ASP A 180 12.92 2.27 10.01
N ILE A 181 12.17 1.14 9.96
CA ILE A 181 10.78 1.12 9.50
C ILE A 181 9.88 0.57 10.60
N ALA A 182 8.91 1.37 11.04
CA ALA A 182 7.84 0.91 11.93
C ALA A 182 6.61 0.50 11.11
N TYR A 183 5.97 -0.59 11.51
CA TYR A 183 4.69 -1.03 10.96
C TYR A 183 3.63 -1.08 12.06
N CYS A 184 2.50 -0.42 11.83
CA CYS A 184 1.36 -0.44 12.74
C CYS A 184 0.12 -0.85 11.98
N SER A 185 -0.57 -1.92 12.42
CA SER A 185 -1.79 -2.41 11.78
C SER A 185 -2.95 -2.52 12.76
N LEU A 186 -4.11 -1.94 12.39
CA LEU A 186 -5.38 -2.16 13.08
C LEU A 186 -6.27 -2.98 12.14
N HIS A 187 -6.51 -4.23 12.46
CA HIS A 187 -7.21 -5.15 11.59
C HIS A 187 -8.20 -6.03 12.35
N GLN A 188 -9.26 -6.47 11.69
CA GLN A 188 -10.19 -7.42 12.29
C GLN A 188 -9.51 -8.76 12.57
N TYR A 189 -9.76 -9.33 13.76
CA TYR A 189 -9.29 -10.66 14.10
C TYR A 189 -10.36 -11.40 14.94
N PRO A 190 -10.64 -12.70 14.63
CA PRO A 190 -10.08 -13.49 13.53
C PRO A 190 -10.62 -13.04 12.15
N CYS A 191 -9.73 -12.91 11.18
CA CYS A 191 -10.06 -12.61 9.78
C CYS A 191 -8.91 -13.08 8.89
N TYR A 192 -9.09 -13.00 7.55
CA TYR A 192 -8.02 -13.18 6.59
C TYR A 192 -6.87 -12.19 6.88
N PRO A 193 -5.60 -12.56 6.70
CA PRO A 193 -5.06 -13.87 6.32
C PRO A 193 -4.80 -14.79 7.54
N GLY A 194 -5.20 -14.41 8.75
CA GLY A 194 -5.02 -15.20 9.98
C GLY A 194 -3.72 -14.90 10.74
N THR A 195 -3.02 -13.84 10.36
CA THR A 195 -1.79 -13.32 10.98
C THR A 195 -2.07 -12.01 11.73
N GLY A 196 -1.05 -11.34 12.26
CA GLY A 196 -1.19 -10.05 12.95
C GLY A 196 -1.56 -10.19 14.41
N LYS A 197 -1.00 -11.17 15.13
CA LYS A 197 -1.20 -11.29 16.58
C LYS A 197 -0.45 -10.20 17.32
N THR A 198 -0.95 -9.77 18.46
CA THR A 198 -0.28 -8.79 19.34
C THR A 198 1.12 -9.21 19.78
N SER A 199 1.44 -10.51 19.70
CA SER A 199 2.78 -11.04 20.00
C SER A 199 3.77 -10.89 18.85
N GLU A 200 3.32 -10.59 17.64
CA GLU A 200 4.17 -10.34 16.47
C GLU A 200 4.63 -8.89 16.55
N ARG A 201 5.88 -8.66 16.94
CA ARG A 201 6.40 -7.32 17.24
C ARG A 201 7.62 -6.92 16.41
N GLY A 202 8.02 -7.75 15.43
CA GLY A 202 9.28 -7.56 14.73
C GLY A 202 10.50 -7.74 15.65
N ILE A 203 11.70 -7.87 15.08
CA ILE A 203 12.91 -8.14 15.86
C ILE A 203 13.40 -6.92 16.66
N ASN A 204 12.94 -5.71 16.31
CA ASN A 204 13.31 -4.44 16.95
C ASN A 204 12.15 -3.82 17.73
N ASN A 205 11.07 -4.56 18.03
CA ASN A 205 9.79 -4.02 18.51
C ASN A 205 9.23 -2.90 17.63
N ASN A 206 9.51 -2.97 16.35
CA ASN A 206 9.08 -2.02 15.33
C ASN A 206 7.74 -2.37 14.67
N VAL A 207 7.07 -3.41 15.16
CA VAL A 207 5.74 -3.82 14.71
C VAL A 207 4.73 -3.68 15.85
N LEU A 208 3.60 -3.03 15.57
CA LEU A 208 2.43 -2.94 16.46
C LEU A 208 1.21 -3.53 15.74
N ASN A 209 0.74 -4.69 16.20
CA ASN A 209 -0.49 -5.31 15.72
C ASN A 209 -1.61 -5.13 16.75
N LEU A 210 -2.72 -4.54 16.31
CA LEU A 210 -3.92 -4.28 17.08
C LEU A 210 -5.11 -5.06 16.49
N PRO A 211 -5.32 -6.32 16.92
CA PRO A 211 -6.50 -7.08 16.55
C PRO A 211 -7.78 -6.42 17.05
N ILE A 212 -8.68 -6.09 16.14
CA ILE A 212 -9.95 -5.42 16.40
C ILE A 212 -11.08 -6.46 16.27
N PRO A 213 -12.04 -6.52 17.22
CA PRO A 213 -13.18 -7.42 17.12
C PRO A 213 -14.06 -7.13 15.90
N PRO A 214 -14.73 -8.15 15.31
CA PRO A 214 -15.71 -7.92 14.25
C PRO A 214 -16.81 -6.93 14.66
N ASN A 215 -17.30 -6.15 13.70
CA ASN A 215 -18.33 -5.12 13.88
C ASN A 215 -17.96 -3.99 14.86
N SER A 216 -16.68 -3.75 15.07
CA SER A 216 -16.20 -2.60 15.84
C SER A 216 -16.46 -1.28 15.11
N ASP A 217 -16.80 -0.27 15.90
CA ASP A 217 -17.03 1.09 15.43
C ASP A 217 -15.99 2.07 16.00
N ILE A 218 -16.26 3.36 15.86
CA ILE A 218 -15.38 4.42 16.33
C ILE A 218 -15.08 4.33 17.84
N SER A 219 -15.98 3.78 18.64
CA SER A 219 -15.77 3.64 20.09
C SER A 219 -14.67 2.64 20.44
N THR A 220 -14.34 1.72 19.52
CA THR A 220 -13.22 0.79 19.62
C THR A 220 -11.96 1.38 18.99
N TYR A 221 -12.08 1.96 17.78
CA TYR A 221 -10.92 2.49 17.04
C TYR A 221 -10.30 3.73 17.71
N GLN A 222 -11.12 4.68 18.18
CA GLN A 222 -10.60 5.90 18.78
C GLN A 222 -9.69 5.62 20.00
N PRO A 223 -10.07 4.81 21.00
CA PRO A 223 -9.17 4.46 22.09
C PRO A 223 -7.91 3.70 21.63
N ALA A 224 -8.00 2.85 20.59
CA ALA A 224 -6.86 2.16 20.04
C ALA A 224 -5.85 3.15 19.44
N PHE A 225 -6.31 4.15 18.70
CA PHE A 225 -5.45 5.22 18.20
C PHE A 225 -4.83 6.04 19.34
N GLU A 226 -5.62 6.47 20.31
CA GLU A 226 -5.14 7.35 21.39
C GLU A 226 -4.16 6.66 22.34
N LYS A 227 -4.39 5.38 22.65
CA LYS A 227 -3.62 4.67 23.69
C LYS A 227 -2.46 3.83 23.15
N GLU A 228 -2.53 3.40 21.89
CA GLU A 228 -1.54 2.49 21.32
C GLU A 228 -0.83 3.09 20.08
N VAL A 229 -1.61 3.52 19.06
CA VAL A 229 -1.02 3.97 17.77
C VAL A 229 -0.22 5.26 17.96
N PHE A 230 -0.82 6.29 18.56
CA PHE A 230 -0.13 7.58 18.73
C PHE A 230 1.10 7.47 19.64
N PRO A 231 1.06 6.78 20.79
CA PRO A 231 2.27 6.54 21.59
C PRO A 231 3.34 5.76 20.83
N PHE A 232 2.97 4.71 20.08
CA PHE A 232 3.92 3.93 19.28
C PHE A 232 4.63 4.80 18.24
N LEU A 233 3.88 5.54 17.43
CA LEU A 233 4.42 6.43 16.41
C LEU A 233 5.23 7.58 17.02
N SER A 234 4.75 8.16 18.13
CA SER A 234 5.47 9.24 18.82
C SER A 234 6.80 8.78 19.41
N ASN A 235 6.87 7.56 19.93
CA ASN A 235 8.11 6.98 20.43
C ASN A 235 9.08 6.63 19.29
N PHE A 236 8.54 6.16 18.15
CA PHE A 236 9.36 5.84 16.99
C PHE A 236 9.90 7.10 16.29
N GLN A 237 9.15 8.21 16.30
CA GLN A 237 9.51 9.52 15.70
C GLN A 237 9.85 9.40 14.20
N PRO A 238 8.94 8.99 13.34
CA PRO A 238 9.20 8.88 11.91
C PRO A 238 9.37 10.25 11.25
N ASP A 239 10.25 10.33 10.27
CA ASP A 239 10.40 11.49 9.38
C ASP A 239 9.31 11.47 8.27
N LEU A 240 8.83 10.27 7.93
CA LEU A 240 7.75 10.05 6.96
C LEU A 240 6.73 9.05 7.54
N LEU A 241 5.45 9.40 7.44
CA LEU A 241 4.34 8.50 7.73
C LEU A 241 3.62 8.14 6.41
N ILE A 242 3.52 6.85 6.13
CA ILE A 242 2.71 6.27 5.06
C ILE A 242 1.45 5.68 5.70
N VAL A 243 0.27 5.97 5.15
CA VAL A 243 -1.03 5.49 5.65
C VAL A 243 -1.74 4.71 4.56
#